data_fd215f49e6f57d25e9caa25ae82454e1
#
_entry.id   fd215f49e6f57d25e9caa25ae82454e1
#
_cell.length_a   1.000
_cell.length_b   1.000
_cell.length_c   1.000
_cell.angle_alpha   90.00
_cell.angle_beta   90.00
_cell.angle_gamma   90.00
#
_symmetry.space_group_name_H-M   'P 1'
#
loop_
_entity.id
_entity.type
_entity.pdbx_description
1 polymer ?
#
loop_
_entity_poly.entity_id
_entity_poly.type
_entity_poly.pdbx_seq_one_letter_code
_entity_poly.pdbx_strand_id
1 'polypeptide(L)'
;MSKQYSWQILNGFYLKIIAFILMTFDHIGVFMEMYGNAPEVSYAFRIIGRLAFPLFIFMMVEGVRHTKNYGKYALRLGIVAIAVLIAEVVIHYCFMEMNAYSPLLDLLACSCVIYLLKRKDKWTWFVILPLAYIGLSFTADVLENINSITIHWLPFYLRAGYSIFGLLLSIAFYYSNHLARLFLNSSDSTKAFTDSAMERNVINILSTFFLFVVSLAMYLLSFVNGCDLYYGGIIMWGILSGAFIMLYNGTRGYNKKWFQYGSYLYFPLHIVILFVIFMLINR
;
A
#
# COMPACT_ATOMS: atom_id res chain seq x y z
N MET A 1 -26.32 18.29 1.61
CA MET A 1 -25.35 17.68 0.67
C MET A 1 -24.11 18.53 0.65
N SER A 2 -22.97 18.01 1.10
CA SER A 2 -21.70 18.75 0.99
C SER A 2 -21.42 19.01 -0.50
N LYS A 3 -21.17 20.26 -0.86
CA LYS A 3 -20.75 20.60 -2.23
C LYS A 3 -19.43 19.86 -2.50
N GLN A 4 -19.40 18.96 -3.46
CA GLN A 4 -18.19 18.32 -3.98
C GLN A 4 -17.75 19.07 -5.23
N TYR A 5 -16.44 19.14 -5.48
CA TYR A 5 -15.97 19.63 -6.77
C TYR A 5 -16.36 18.65 -7.88
N SER A 6 -16.81 19.18 -9.02
CA SER A 6 -17.31 18.35 -10.15
C SER A 6 -16.27 17.35 -10.69
N TRP A 7 -15.00 17.62 -10.50
CA TRP A 7 -13.91 16.74 -10.93
C TRP A 7 -13.55 15.63 -9.91
N GLN A 8 -14.02 15.70 -8.66
CA GLN A 8 -13.82 14.65 -7.65
C GLN A 8 -14.86 13.53 -7.84
N ILE A 9 -14.66 12.70 -8.85
CA ILE A 9 -15.62 11.68 -9.31
C ILE A 9 -15.42 10.31 -8.67
N LEU A 10 -14.24 10.03 -8.10
CA LEU A 10 -13.93 8.72 -7.54
C LEU A 10 -14.33 8.65 -6.07
N ASN A 11 -15.07 7.62 -5.71
CA ASN A 11 -15.31 7.24 -4.32
C ASN A 11 -14.43 6.04 -3.90
N GLY A 12 -14.48 5.66 -2.63
CA GLY A 12 -13.67 4.55 -2.12
C GLY A 12 -13.94 3.19 -2.77
N PHE A 13 -15.13 2.98 -3.31
CA PHE A 13 -15.44 1.78 -4.08
C PHE A 13 -14.66 1.75 -5.41
N TYR A 14 -14.70 2.83 -6.20
CA TYR A 14 -13.98 2.92 -7.46
C TYR A 14 -12.47 2.87 -7.27
N LEU A 15 -11.92 3.58 -6.24
CA LEU A 15 -10.49 3.48 -5.92
C LEU A 15 -10.07 2.04 -5.62
N LYS A 16 -10.91 1.29 -4.90
CA LYS A 16 -10.61 -0.12 -4.60
C LYS A 16 -10.61 -0.99 -5.85
N ILE A 17 -11.56 -0.82 -6.75
CA ILE A 17 -11.61 -1.55 -8.03
C ILE A 17 -10.38 -1.23 -8.88
N ILE A 18 -10.02 0.05 -9.00
CA ILE A 18 -8.82 0.48 -9.72
C ILE A 18 -7.57 -0.17 -9.11
N ALA A 19 -7.43 -0.13 -7.78
CA ALA A 19 -6.28 -0.74 -7.11
C ALA A 19 -6.21 -2.26 -7.33
N PHE A 20 -7.33 -2.97 -7.37
CA PHE A 20 -7.36 -4.40 -7.70
C PHE A 20 -6.93 -4.70 -9.14
N ILE A 21 -7.40 -3.92 -10.11
CA ILE A 21 -7.00 -4.07 -11.51
C ILE A 21 -5.50 -3.84 -11.65
N LEU A 22 -4.98 -2.76 -11.06
CA LEU A 22 -3.55 -2.44 -11.07
C LEU A 22 -2.71 -3.52 -10.39
N MET A 23 -3.16 -4.06 -9.25
CA MET A 23 -2.52 -5.17 -8.56
C MET A 23 -2.49 -6.44 -9.41
N THR A 24 -3.55 -6.72 -10.17
CA THR A 24 -3.57 -7.87 -11.09
C THR A 24 -2.54 -7.70 -12.20
N PHE A 25 -2.41 -6.49 -12.77
CA PHE A 25 -1.34 -6.22 -13.74
C PHE A 25 0.05 -6.45 -13.15
N ASP A 26 0.30 -5.99 -11.90
CA ASP A 26 1.57 -6.26 -11.23
C ASP A 26 1.89 -7.75 -11.17
N HIS A 27 0.92 -8.58 -10.73
CA HIS A 27 1.13 -10.03 -10.60
C HIS A 27 1.21 -10.75 -11.95
N ILE A 28 0.51 -10.27 -12.99
CA ILE A 28 0.75 -10.76 -14.35
C ILE A 28 2.20 -10.52 -14.74
N GLY A 29 2.74 -9.31 -14.50
CA GLY A 29 4.15 -9.00 -14.74
C GLY A 29 5.09 -9.92 -13.96
N VAL A 30 4.81 -10.16 -12.65
CA VAL A 30 5.60 -11.11 -11.83
C VAL A 30 5.65 -12.49 -12.46
N PHE A 31 4.50 -13.07 -12.82
CA PHE A 31 4.46 -14.41 -13.41
C PHE A 31 5.11 -14.46 -14.80
N MET A 32 4.95 -13.42 -15.64
CA MET A 32 5.68 -13.33 -16.91
C MET A 32 7.20 -13.32 -16.70
N GLU A 33 7.69 -12.57 -15.72
CA GLU A 33 9.11 -12.52 -15.35
C GLU A 33 9.61 -13.87 -14.87
N MET A 34 8.88 -14.56 -14.01
CA MET A 34 9.22 -15.87 -13.47
C MET A 34 9.31 -16.96 -14.54
N TYR A 35 8.46 -16.91 -15.56
CA TYR A 35 8.49 -17.85 -16.70
C TYR A 35 9.39 -17.39 -17.85
N GLY A 36 10.09 -16.25 -17.72
CA GLY A 36 10.96 -15.71 -18.76
C GLY A 36 10.23 -15.21 -20.01
N ASN A 37 8.93 -14.90 -19.89
CA ASN A 37 8.09 -14.48 -21.00
C ASN A 37 8.16 -12.97 -21.23
N ALA A 38 8.50 -12.53 -22.45
CA ALA A 38 8.44 -11.16 -22.94
C ALA A 38 8.88 -10.10 -21.89
N PRO A 39 10.20 -9.96 -21.60
CA PRO A 39 10.70 -9.14 -20.49
C PRO A 39 10.22 -7.67 -20.53
N GLU A 40 10.16 -7.08 -21.72
CA GLU A 40 9.70 -5.68 -21.89
C GLU A 40 8.23 -5.52 -21.51
N VAL A 41 7.38 -6.48 -21.89
CA VAL A 41 5.95 -6.48 -21.55
C VAL A 41 5.76 -6.73 -20.06
N SER A 42 6.51 -7.68 -19.48
CA SER A 42 6.56 -7.93 -18.04
C SER A 42 6.88 -6.63 -17.29
N TYR A 43 7.94 -5.95 -17.68
CA TYR A 43 8.35 -4.68 -17.06
C TYR A 43 7.26 -3.60 -17.16
N ALA A 44 6.57 -3.47 -18.30
CA ALA A 44 5.46 -2.53 -18.45
C ALA A 44 4.29 -2.85 -17.49
N PHE A 45 3.93 -4.14 -17.34
CA PHE A 45 2.93 -4.57 -16.37
C PHE A 45 3.35 -4.26 -14.92
N ARG A 46 4.62 -4.44 -14.59
CA ARG A 46 5.19 -4.10 -13.28
C ARG A 46 5.09 -2.60 -12.99
N ILE A 47 5.41 -1.74 -13.97
CA ILE A 47 5.26 -0.28 -13.85
C ILE A 47 3.82 0.10 -13.54
N ILE A 48 2.87 -0.39 -14.33
CA ILE A 48 1.44 -0.12 -14.14
C ILE A 48 0.99 -0.61 -12.76
N GLY A 49 1.46 -1.77 -12.36
CA GLY A 49 1.15 -2.39 -11.07
C GLY A 49 1.61 -1.58 -9.84
N ARG A 50 2.73 -0.84 -9.96
CA ARG A 50 3.25 0.00 -8.85
C ARG A 50 2.26 1.05 -8.35
N LEU A 51 1.29 1.44 -9.17
CA LEU A 51 0.25 2.37 -8.78
C LEU A 51 -0.71 1.79 -7.72
N ALA A 52 -0.80 0.47 -7.60
CA ALA A 52 -1.74 -0.18 -6.68
C ALA A 52 -1.39 0.08 -5.21
N PHE A 53 -0.12 -0.06 -4.84
CA PHE A 53 0.30 -0.01 -3.44
C PHE A 53 0.04 1.34 -2.76
N PRO A 54 0.38 2.50 -3.35
CA PRO A 54 0.03 3.80 -2.77
C PRO A 54 -1.48 3.99 -2.60
N LEU A 55 -2.31 3.47 -3.51
CA LEU A 55 -3.78 3.51 -3.38
C LEU A 55 -4.26 2.65 -2.21
N PHE A 56 -3.68 1.46 -1.99
CA PHE A 56 -4.01 0.64 -0.83
C PHE A 56 -3.60 1.30 0.49
N ILE A 57 -2.40 1.91 0.56
CA ILE A 57 -1.96 2.69 1.73
C ILE A 57 -2.91 3.86 1.99
N PHE A 58 -3.27 4.63 0.95
CA PHE A 58 -4.20 5.74 1.09
C PHE A 58 -5.56 5.28 1.63
N MET A 59 -6.15 4.23 1.05
CA MET A 59 -7.41 3.66 1.52
C MET A 59 -7.32 3.04 2.91
N MET A 60 -6.18 2.45 3.27
CA MET A 60 -5.90 1.92 4.61
C MET A 60 -5.91 3.04 5.64
N VAL A 61 -5.21 4.15 5.39
CA VAL A 61 -5.17 5.32 6.29
C VAL A 61 -6.58 5.89 6.48
N GLU A 62 -7.34 6.08 5.38
CA GLU A 62 -8.74 6.50 5.46
C GLU A 62 -9.59 5.48 6.26
N GLY A 63 -9.37 4.19 6.05
CA GLY A 63 -10.05 3.11 6.79
C GLY A 63 -9.79 3.16 8.30
N VAL A 64 -8.52 3.31 8.71
CA VAL A 64 -8.12 3.41 10.14
C VAL A 64 -8.69 4.68 10.78
N ARG A 65 -8.76 5.77 10.04
CA ARG A 65 -9.33 7.04 10.54
C ARG A 65 -10.81 6.93 10.85
N HIS A 66 -11.55 6.21 10.01
CA HIS A 66 -13.02 6.10 10.09
C HIS A 66 -13.52 4.85 10.81
N THR A 67 -12.65 3.89 11.15
CA THR A 67 -13.08 2.68 11.85
C THR A 67 -13.47 2.94 13.30
N LYS A 68 -14.61 2.38 13.72
CA LYS A 68 -15.05 2.40 15.12
C LYS A 68 -14.39 1.29 15.96
N ASN A 69 -14.01 0.18 15.33
CA ASN A 69 -13.40 -0.97 16.00
C ASN A 69 -12.17 -1.44 15.21
N TYR A 70 -11.01 -0.92 15.65
CA TYR A 70 -9.76 -1.24 15.01
C TYR A 70 -9.39 -2.73 15.14
N GLY A 71 -9.66 -3.37 16.28
CA GLY A 71 -9.35 -4.79 16.46
C GLY A 71 -10.01 -5.68 15.41
N LYS A 72 -11.30 -5.43 15.09
CA LYS A 72 -12.00 -6.14 14.01
C LYS A 72 -11.44 -5.80 12.62
N TYR A 73 -10.98 -4.58 12.41
CA TYR A 73 -10.34 -4.16 11.17
C TYR A 73 -9.00 -4.88 10.97
N ALA A 74 -8.12 -4.83 11.98
CA ALA A 74 -6.80 -5.48 11.95
C ALA A 74 -6.92 -7.01 11.84
N LEU A 75 -7.87 -7.63 12.54
CA LEU A 75 -8.12 -9.07 12.45
C LEU A 75 -8.49 -9.50 11.01
N ARG A 76 -9.38 -8.76 10.34
CA ARG A 76 -9.74 -9.07 8.93
C ARG A 76 -8.55 -8.93 8.01
N LEU A 77 -7.78 -7.85 8.15
CA LEU A 77 -6.58 -7.63 7.36
C LEU A 77 -5.53 -8.72 7.63
N GLY A 78 -5.34 -9.11 8.90
CA GLY A 78 -4.43 -10.18 9.30
C GLY A 78 -4.83 -11.55 8.74
N ILE A 79 -6.13 -11.90 8.76
CA ILE A 79 -6.62 -13.15 8.15
C ILE A 79 -6.28 -13.19 6.64
N VAL A 80 -6.50 -12.07 5.94
CA VAL A 80 -6.17 -11.99 4.50
C VAL A 80 -4.67 -12.06 4.27
N ALA A 81 -3.87 -11.39 5.10
CA ALA A 81 -2.42 -11.44 5.02
C ALA A 81 -1.88 -12.87 5.22
N ILE A 82 -2.42 -13.61 6.19
CA ILE A 82 -2.07 -15.02 6.42
C ILE A 82 -2.49 -15.89 5.24
N ALA A 83 -3.68 -15.68 4.67
CA ALA A 83 -4.14 -16.47 3.54
C ALA A 83 -3.27 -16.27 2.29
N VAL A 84 -2.85 -15.03 2.02
CA VAL A 84 -1.91 -14.72 0.92
C VAL A 84 -0.54 -15.31 1.21
N LEU A 85 -0.02 -15.15 2.42
CA LEU A 85 1.25 -15.74 2.85
C LEU A 85 1.28 -17.25 2.65
N ILE A 86 0.22 -17.96 3.03
CA ILE A 86 0.12 -19.42 2.81
C ILE A 86 0.17 -19.73 1.31
N ALA A 87 -0.56 -18.99 0.48
CA ALA A 87 -0.56 -19.20 -0.97
C ALA A 87 0.84 -18.98 -1.57
N GLU A 88 1.53 -17.90 -1.20
CA GLU A 88 2.88 -17.58 -1.66
C GLU A 88 3.91 -18.62 -1.21
N VAL A 89 3.87 -19.05 0.06
CA VAL A 89 4.75 -20.09 0.62
C VAL A 89 4.52 -21.43 -0.07
N VAL A 90 3.27 -21.83 -0.32
CA VAL A 90 2.95 -23.07 -1.04
C VAL A 90 3.47 -23.03 -2.47
N ILE A 91 3.28 -21.90 -3.17
CA ILE A 91 3.80 -21.75 -4.54
C ILE A 91 5.33 -21.83 -4.52
N HIS A 92 5.99 -21.13 -3.59
CA HIS A 92 7.46 -21.12 -3.49
C HIS A 92 8.06 -22.52 -3.26
N TYR A 93 7.56 -23.26 -2.28
CA TYR A 93 8.16 -24.53 -1.87
C TYR A 93 7.69 -25.75 -2.67
N CYS A 94 6.45 -25.71 -3.21
CA CYS A 94 5.87 -26.89 -3.87
C CYS A 94 5.96 -26.86 -5.39
N PHE A 95 6.12 -25.69 -5.99
CA PHE A 95 6.01 -25.54 -7.45
C PHE A 95 7.17 -24.80 -8.08
N MET A 96 7.56 -23.65 -7.58
CA MET A 96 8.63 -22.82 -8.14
C MET A 96 9.13 -21.81 -7.12
N GLU A 97 10.41 -21.49 -7.17
CA GLU A 97 11.01 -20.46 -6.31
C GLU A 97 10.45 -19.08 -6.64
N MET A 98 9.47 -18.66 -5.87
CA MET A 98 8.83 -17.35 -5.98
C MET A 98 9.32 -16.46 -4.82
N ASN A 99 10.17 -15.49 -5.12
CA ASN A 99 10.61 -14.48 -4.17
C ASN A 99 9.62 -13.30 -4.17
N ALA A 100 8.39 -13.54 -3.70
CA ALA A 100 7.39 -12.49 -3.59
C ALA A 100 7.27 -12.03 -2.14
N TYR A 101 7.18 -10.71 -1.96
CA TYR A 101 6.93 -10.06 -0.68
C TYR A 101 5.45 -9.72 -0.57
N SER A 102 4.83 -10.06 0.56
CA SER A 102 3.42 -9.76 0.77
C SER A 102 3.19 -8.30 1.18
N PRO A 103 2.59 -7.46 0.32
CA PRO A 103 2.26 -6.08 0.68
C PRO A 103 1.23 -5.97 1.82
N LEU A 104 0.54 -7.07 2.14
CA LEU A 104 -0.47 -7.10 3.20
C LEU A 104 0.14 -7.04 4.60
N LEU A 105 1.36 -7.56 4.78
CA LEU A 105 2.11 -7.42 6.02
C LEU A 105 2.50 -5.95 6.25
N ASP A 106 2.91 -5.24 5.19
CA ASP A 106 3.13 -3.78 5.24
C ASP A 106 1.86 -3.04 5.65
N LEU A 107 0.73 -3.33 4.97
CA LEU A 107 -0.55 -2.68 5.28
C LEU A 107 -0.98 -2.93 6.72
N LEU A 108 -0.77 -4.15 7.24
CA LEU A 108 -1.10 -4.49 8.62
C LEU A 108 -0.21 -3.71 9.60
N ALA A 109 1.11 -3.75 9.42
CA ALA A 109 2.07 -3.04 10.27
C ALA A 109 1.84 -1.52 10.25
N CYS A 110 1.71 -0.93 9.05
CA CYS A 110 1.42 0.50 8.89
C CYS A 110 0.06 0.88 9.51
N SER A 111 -0.97 0.02 9.39
CA SER A 111 -2.26 0.28 10.04
C SER A 111 -2.14 0.31 11.56
N CYS A 112 -1.31 -0.57 12.15
CA CYS A 112 -1.00 -0.55 13.58
C CYS A 112 -0.31 0.76 14.00
N VAL A 113 0.69 1.21 13.23
CA VAL A 113 1.37 2.49 13.48
C VAL A 113 0.36 3.63 13.51
N ILE A 114 -0.45 3.78 12.45
CA ILE A 114 -1.44 4.87 12.35
C ILE A 114 -2.49 4.80 13.48
N TYR A 115 -2.95 3.60 13.82
CA TYR A 115 -3.91 3.45 14.93
C TYR A 115 -3.32 3.86 16.28
N LEU A 116 -2.09 3.44 16.58
CA LEU A 116 -1.41 3.76 17.83
C LEU A 116 -1.08 5.25 17.94
N LEU A 117 -0.66 5.89 16.85
CA LEU A 117 -0.46 7.34 16.79
C LEU A 117 -1.76 8.13 17.00
N LYS A 118 -2.89 7.59 16.51
CA LYS A 118 -4.20 8.20 16.71
C LYS A 118 -4.66 8.19 18.17
N ARG A 119 -4.26 7.20 18.98
CA ARG A 119 -4.75 6.98 20.36
C ARG A 119 -4.34 8.08 21.32
N LYS A 120 -3.12 8.58 21.26
CA LYS A 120 -2.56 9.63 22.15
C LYS A 120 -2.66 9.28 23.66
N ASP A 121 -2.67 8.00 24.03
CA ASP A 121 -2.69 7.50 25.39
C ASP A 121 -1.41 6.68 25.70
N LYS A 122 -1.31 6.10 26.92
CA LYS A 122 -0.16 5.27 27.31
C LYS A 122 0.12 4.09 26.35
N TRP A 123 -0.87 3.62 25.62
CA TRP A 123 -0.73 2.54 24.64
C TRP A 123 -0.03 2.99 23.36
N THR A 124 0.15 4.29 23.14
CA THR A 124 0.89 4.82 21.99
C THR A 124 2.33 4.28 21.95
N TRP A 125 2.95 3.98 23.11
CA TRP A 125 4.30 3.41 23.16
C TRP A 125 4.44 2.06 22.46
N PHE A 126 3.36 1.30 22.32
CA PHE A 126 3.36 0.04 21.55
C PHE A 126 3.61 0.25 20.06
N VAL A 127 3.62 1.49 19.57
CA VAL A 127 4.03 1.82 18.19
C VAL A 127 5.45 1.35 17.88
N ILE A 128 6.28 1.18 18.90
CA ILE A 128 7.65 0.69 18.76
C ILE A 128 7.69 -0.72 18.17
N LEU A 129 6.67 -1.57 18.41
CA LEU A 129 6.63 -2.95 17.92
C LEU A 129 6.48 -3.02 16.37
N PRO A 130 5.45 -2.41 15.75
CA PRO A 130 5.36 -2.40 14.29
C PRO A 130 6.50 -1.59 13.64
N LEU A 131 7.02 -0.55 14.28
CA LEU A 131 8.20 0.17 13.78
C LEU A 131 9.46 -0.70 13.80
N ALA A 132 9.68 -1.47 14.87
CA ALA A 132 10.78 -2.42 14.95
C ALA A 132 10.66 -3.51 13.88
N TYR A 133 9.47 -4.06 13.67
CA TYR A 133 9.23 -5.05 12.62
C TYR A 133 9.57 -4.50 11.22
N ILE A 134 9.11 -3.28 10.89
CA ILE A 134 9.42 -2.63 9.61
C ILE A 134 10.93 -2.34 9.50
N GLY A 135 11.55 -1.84 10.57
CA GLY A 135 12.99 -1.57 10.61
C GLY A 135 13.84 -2.83 10.46
N LEU A 136 13.46 -3.91 11.13
CA LEU A 136 14.15 -5.22 10.99
C LEU A 136 14.00 -5.80 9.59
N SER A 137 12.81 -5.70 8.98
CA SER A 137 12.58 -6.11 7.59
C SER A 137 13.50 -5.34 6.63
N PHE A 138 13.52 -4.00 6.75
CA PHE A 138 14.38 -3.15 5.94
C PHE A 138 15.87 -3.50 6.12
N THR A 139 16.31 -3.65 7.37
CA THR A 139 17.71 -3.97 7.68
C THR A 139 18.11 -5.34 7.14
N ALA A 140 17.22 -6.33 7.22
CA ALA A 140 17.46 -7.65 6.67
C ALA A 140 17.65 -7.60 5.15
N ASP A 141 16.79 -6.86 4.44
CA ASP A 141 16.88 -6.70 2.98
C ASP A 141 18.17 -5.97 2.56
N VAL A 142 18.54 -4.89 3.27
CA VAL A 142 19.79 -4.16 3.01
C VAL A 142 21.01 -5.03 3.25
N LEU A 143 21.04 -5.81 4.33
CA LEU A 143 22.17 -6.69 4.67
C LEU A 143 22.31 -7.83 3.63
N GLU A 144 21.22 -8.39 3.16
CA GLU A 144 21.26 -9.40 2.08
C GLU A 144 21.78 -8.80 0.77
N ASN A 145 21.35 -7.58 0.42
CA ASN A 145 21.81 -6.90 -0.79
C ASN A 145 23.31 -6.52 -0.75
N ILE A 146 23.83 -6.12 0.43
CA ILE A 146 25.25 -5.74 0.56
C ILE A 146 26.15 -6.98 0.66
N ASN A 147 25.78 -7.95 1.51
CA ASN A 147 26.67 -9.02 1.95
C ASN A 147 26.35 -10.36 1.25
N SER A 148 25.28 -10.46 0.49
CA SER A 148 24.76 -11.71 -0.10
C SER A 148 24.57 -12.82 0.94
N ILE A 149 24.24 -12.44 2.19
CA ILE A 149 24.05 -13.35 3.33
C ILE A 149 22.55 -13.55 3.54
N THR A 150 22.07 -14.78 3.39
CA THR A 150 20.65 -15.09 3.66
C THR A 150 20.34 -14.97 5.15
N ILE A 151 19.35 -14.17 5.49
CA ILE A 151 18.88 -13.97 6.86
C ILE A 151 17.82 -15.03 7.21
N HIS A 152 18.24 -16.12 7.87
CA HIS A 152 17.36 -17.24 8.18
C HIS A 152 16.31 -16.96 9.27
N TRP A 153 16.60 -16.06 10.23
CA TRP A 153 15.70 -15.75 11.34
C TRP A 153 14.49 -14.88 10.95
N LEU A 154 14.56 -14.18 9.81
CA LEU A 154 13.45 -13.43 9.23
C LEU A 154 13.41 -13.72 7.72
N PRO A 155 12.81 -14.84 7.30
CA PRO A 155 12.74 -15.22 5.90
C PRO A 155 11.94 -14.18 5.08
N PHE A 156 12.25 -14.06 3.80
CA PHE A 156 11.71 -13.02 2.91
C PHE A 156 10.17 -12.94 2.93
N TYR A 157 9.47 -14.08 2.97
CA TYR A 157 8.00 -14.13 2.99
C TYR A 157 7.35 -13.58 4.28
N LEU A 158 8.12 -13.43 5.37
CA LEU A 158 7.68 -12.78 6.60
C LEU A 158 8.10 -11.31 6.71
N ARG A 159 8.78 -10.75 5.70
CA ARG A 159 9.21 -9.36 5.71
C ARG A 159 8.14 -8.43 5.17
N ALA A 160 8.21 -7.19 5.60
CA ALA A 160 7.49 -6.07 5.01
C ALA A 160 8.16 -5.69 3.68
N GLY A 161 7.55 -6.02 2.54
CA GLY A 161 8.17 -5.88 1.22
C GLY A 161 8.39 -4.43 0.77
N TYR A 162 7.51 -3.52 1.17
CA TYR A 162 7.67 -2.08 0.92
C TYR A 162 8.25 -1.33 2.12
N SER A 163 8.28 -1.98 3.30
CA SER A 163 8.93 -1.54 4.55
C SER A 163 8.91 -0.02 4.78
N ILE A 164 10.04 0.67 4.67
CA ILE A 164 10.15 2.12 4.92
C ILE A 164 9.28 2.94 3.94
N PHE A 165 9.16 2.55 2.68
CA PHE A 165 8.31 3.26 1.71
C PHE A 165 6.84 3.25 2.16
N GLY A 166 6.31 2.09 2.53
CA GLY A 166 4.95 1.95 3.05
C GLY A 166 4.73 2.76 4.33
N LEU A 167 5.71 2.73 5.25
CA LEU A 167 5.67 3.49 6.50
C LEU A 167 5.63 5.00 6.24
N LEU A 168 6.55 5.53 5.43
CA LEU A 168 6.62 6.95 5.13
C LEU A 168 5.34 7.45 4.44
N LEU A 169 4.81 6.70 3.46
CA LEU A 169 3.55 7.04 2.82
C LEU A 169 2.37 7.03 3.81
N SER A 170 2.29 6.03 4.68
CA SER A 170 1.19 5.93 5.64
C SER A 170 1.19 7.10 6.63
N ILE A 171 2.36 7.47 7.14
CA ILE A 171 2.55 8.64 8.00
C ILE A 171 2.21 9.93 7.27
N ALA A 172 2.71 10.09 6.04
CA ALA A 172 2.46 11.26 5.20
C ALA A 172 0.96 11.45 4.91
N PHE A 173 0.26 10.40 4.50
CA PHE A 173 -1.19 10.44 4.25
C PHE A 173 -2.00 10.70 5.54
N TYR A 174 -1.55 10.17 6.67
CA TYR A 174 -2.19 10.46 7.95
C TYR A 174 -2.05 11.93 8.33
N TYR A 175 -0.83 12.48 8.25
CA TYR A 175 -0.59 13.88 8.60
C TYR A 175 -1.11 14.87 7.57
N SER A 176 -1.32 14.50 6.29
CA SER A 176 -1.98 15.34 5.29
C SER A 176 -3.31 15.91 5.79
N ASN A 177 -4.06 15.12 6.56
CA ASN A 177 -5.30 15.56 7.18
C ASN A 177 -5.12 16.60 8.29
N HIS A 178 -4.07 16.45 9.11
CA HIS A 178 -3.76 17.43 10.15
C HIS A 178 -3.27 18.75 9.56
N LEU A 179 -2.38 18.66 8.56
CA LEU A 179 -1.85 19.81 7.86
C LEU A 179 -2.94 20.57 7.10
N ALA A 180 -3.85 19.87 6.41
CA ALA A 180 -4.96 20.50 5.73
C ALA A 180 -5.80 21.37 6.69
N ARG A 181 -6.10 20.86 7.88
CA ARG A 181 -6.83 21.62 8.89
C ARG A 181 -6.04 22.81 9.42
N LEU A 182 -4.73 22.65 9.62
CA LEU A 182 -3.89 23.77 10.04
C LEU A 182 -3.87 24.87 8.99
N PHE A 183 -3.71 24.54 7.71
CA PHE A 183 -3.74 25.52 6.62
C PHE A 183 -5.09 26.23 6.52
N LEU A 184 -6.20 25.51 6.62
CA LEU A 184 -7.53 26.08 6.53
C LEU A 184 -7.87 26.95 7.74
N ASN A 185 -7.48 26.55 8.95
CA ASN A 185 -7.73 27.33 10.16
C ASN A 185 -6.85 28.58 10.25
N SER A 186 -5.66 28.58 9.66
CA SER A 186 -4.74 29.73 9.65
C SER A 186 -5.14 30.80 8.65
N SER A 187 -5.85 30.43 7.57
CA SER A 187 -6.18 31.35 6.48
C SER A 187 -7.45 32.17 6.70
N ASP A 188 -8.30 31.80 7.69
CA ASP A 188 -9.60 32.48 7.86
C ASP A 188 -10.02 32.56 9.34
N SER A 189 -9.67 33.65 10.01
CA SER A 189 -10.07 33.93 11.39
C SER A 189 -11.56 34.29 11.53
N THR A 190 -12.32 34.39 10.45
CA THR A 190 -13.70 34.92 10.44
C THR A 190 -14.77 33.96 9.91
N LYS A 191 -14.42 32.82 9.35
CA LYS A 191 -15.39 31.84 8.81
C LYS A 191 -15.22 30.45 9.42
N ALA A 192 -16.06 30.14 10.40
CA ALA A 192 -16.22 28.81 11.01
C ALA A 192 -16.82 27.74 10.06
N PHE A 193 -16.76 27.96 8.76
CA PHE A 193 -17.27 27.04 7.74
C PHE A 193 -16.14 26.69 6.75
N THR A 194 -15.28 25.76 7.14
CA THR A 194 -14.51 25.01 6.15
C THR A 194 -15.48 24.15 5.35
N ASP A 195 -15.68 24.49 4.09
CA ASP A 195 -16.40 23.64 3.15
C ASP A 195 -15.72 22.25 3.12
N SER A 196 -16.48 21.20 3.44
CA SER A 196 -15.95 19.83 3.52
C SER A 196 -15.31 19.39 2.20
N ALA A 197 -15.72 19.96 1.07
CA ALA A 197 -15.11 19.74 -0.24
C ALA A 197 -13.73 20.38 -0.32
N MET A 198 -13.57 21.59 0.20
CA MET A 198 -12.28 22.29 0.24
C MET A 198 -11.27 21.53 1.13
N GLU A 199 -11.71 21.10 2.34
CA GLU A 199 -10.86 20.28 3.21
C GLU A 199 -10.40 19.02 2.49
N ARG A 200 -11.30 18.28 1.82
CA ARG A 200 -10.95 17.08 1.06
C ARG A 200 -9.98 17.40 -0.08
N ASN A 201 -10.19 18.47 -0.79
CA ASN A 201 -9.30 18.89 -1.87
C ASN A 201 -7.87 19.16 -1.38
N VAL A 202 -7.72 19.91 -0.30
CA VAL A 202 -6.41 20.19 0.30
C VAL A 202 -5.75 18.91 0.80
N ILE A 203 -6.51 17.98 1.41
CA ILE A 203 -5.98 16.67 1.81
C ILE A 203 -5.46 15.89 0.60
N ASN A 204 -6.21 15.86 -0.50
CA ASN A 204 -5.79 15.14 -1.72
C ASN A 204 -4.54 15.77 -2.33
N ILE A 205 -4.45 17.10 -2.39
CA ILE A 205 -3.25 17.82 -2.87
C ILE A 205 -2.04 17.48 -2.00
N LEU A 206 -2.16 17.61 -0.68
CA LEU A 206 -1.06 17.29 0.24
C LEU A 206 -0.65 15.81 0.16
N SER A 207 -1.62 14.91 0.07
CA SER A 207 -1.32 13.48 -0.08
C SER A 207 -0.58 13.19 -1.39
N THR A 208 -0.99 13.80 -2.49
CA THR A 208 -0.30 13.66 -3.79
C THR A 208 1.10 14.29 -3.75
N PHE A 209 1.26 15.44 -3.12
CA PHE A 209 2.57 16.08 -2.94
C PHE A 209 3.51 15.19 -2.11
N PHE A 210 3.05 14.66 -0.99
CA PHE A 210 3.87 13.76 -0.17
C PHE A 210 4.16 12.44 -0.87
N LEU A 211 3.23 11.91 -1.64
CA LEU A 211 3.49 10.74 -2.50
C LEU A 211 4.65 11.03 -3.46
N PHE A 212 4.66 12.21 -4.09
CA PHE A 212 5.77 12.64 -4.95
C PHE A 212 7.08 12.68 -4.17
N VAL A 213 7.11 13.37 -3.02
CA VAL A 213 8.32 13.55 -2.22
C VAL A 213 8.88 12.21 -1.73
N VAL A 214 8.02 11.33 -1.21
CA VAL A 214 8.43 10.01 -0.72
C VAL A 214 8.91 9.11 -1.86
N SER A 215 8.20 9.09 -2.99
CA SER A 215 8.62 8.30 -4.15
C SER A 215 9.94 8.79 -4.73
N LEU A 216 10.15 10.11 -4.80
CA LEU A 216 11.41 10.70 -5.24
C LEU A 216 12.55 10.35 -4.27
N ALA A 217 12.31 10.45 -2.95
CA ALA A 217 13.30 10.10 -1.95
C ALA A 217 13.72 8.62 -2.06
N MET A 218 12.77 7.71 -2.26
CA MET A 218 13.07 6.29 -2.45
C MET A 218 13.81 6.03 -3.77
N TYR A 219 13.46 6.74 -4.83
CA TYR A 219 14.22 6.69 -6.09
C TYR A 219 15.66 7.15 -5.91
N LEU A 220 15.89 8.26 -5.21
CA LEU A 220 17.25 8.74 -4.91
C LEU A 220 18.01 7.78 -3.99
N LEU A 221 17.32 7.16 -3.03
CA LEU A 221 17.91 6.17 -2.14
C LEU A 221 18.37 4.91 -2.90
N SER A 222 17.71 4.54 -4.00
CA SER A 222 18.10 3.37 -4.81
C SER A 222 19.48 3.49 -5.45
N PHE A 223 20.04 4.71 -5.56
CA PHE A 223 21.41 4.91 -6.03
C PHE A 223 22.47 4.69 -4.92
N VAL A 224 22.05 4.55 -3.66
CA VAL A 224 22.96 4.24 -2.57
C VAL A 224 23.21 2.72 -2.54
N ASN A 225 24.48 2.33 -2.52
CA ASN A 225 24.86 0.92 -2.53
C ASN A 225 24.18 0.12 -1.40
N GLY A 226 23.57 -1.00 -1.74
CA GLY A 226 22.81 -1.86 -0.83
C GLY A 226 21.39 -1.38 -0.52
N CYS A 227 21.01 -0.17 -0.91
CA CYS A 227 19.66 0.38 -0.72
C CYS A 227 18.79 0.30 -1.97
N ASP A 228 19.27 -0.31 -3.06
CA ASP A 228 18.44 -0.67 -4.22
C ASP A 228 17.57 -1.88 -3.86
N LEU A 229 16.61 -1.64 -2.99
CA LEU A 229 15.68 -2.65 -2.53
C LEU A 229 14.71 -2.98 -3.67
N TYR A 230 14.98 -4.04 -4.39
CA TYR A 230 14.19 -4.77 -5.39
C TYR A 230 13.40 -3.94 -6.42
N TYR A 231 13.04 -2.68 -6.14
CA TYR A 231 12.13 -1.89 -6.95
C TYR A 231 12.42 -0.39 -6.94
N GLY A 232 13.59 0.05 -6.51
CA GLY A 232 13.88 1.47 -6.36
C GLY A 232 13.53 2.30 -7.60
N GLY A 233 13.95 1.84 -8.78
CA GLY A 233 13.61 2.49 -10.05
C GLY A 233 12.13 2.36 -10.45
N ILE A 234 11.46 1.25 -10.09
CA ILE A 234 10.06 0.99 -10.47
C ILE A 234 9.10 1.65 -9.46
N ILE A 235 9.46 1.73 -8.17
CA ILE A 235 8.62 2.35 -7.13
C ILE A 235 8.25 3.80 -7.48
N MET A 236 9.14 4.54 -8.15
CA MET A 236 8.89 5.90 -8.58
C MET A 236 7.60 6.03 -9.40
N TRP A 237 7.27 5.05 -10.22
CA TRP A 237 6.05 5.08 -11.04
C TRP A 237 4.75 5.07 -10.22
N GLY A 238 4.82 4.67 -8.95
CA GLY A 238 3.71 4.79 -8.01
C GLY A 238 3.18 6.21 -7.85
N ILE A 239 3.97 7.24 -8.21
CA ILE A 239 3.56 8.65 -8.20
C ILE A 239 2.32 8.91 -9.06
N LEU A 240 2.15 8.16 -10.16
CA LEU A 240 1.00 8.31 -11.05
C LEU A 240 -0.33 7.97 -10.35
N SER A 241 -0.30 7.23 -9.24
CA SER A 241 -1.49 7.00 -8.42
C SER A 241 -2.04 8.28 -7.78
N GLY A 242 -1.23 9.34 -7.71
CA GLY A 242 -1.65 10.66 -7.27
C GLY A 242 -2.83 11.22 -8.09
N ALA A 243 -2.90 10.90 -9.38
CA ALA A 243 -4.03 11.29 -10.22
C ALA A 243 -5.36 10.72 -9.68
N PHE A 244 -5.39 9.47 -9.26
CA PHE A 244 -6.58 8.85 -8.67
C PHE A 244 -6.89 9.42 -7.29
N ILE A 245 -5.87 9.73 -6.47
CA ILE A 245 -6.04 10.38 -5.16
C ILE A 245 -6.64 11.77 -5.33
N MET A 246 -6.18 12.55 -6.32
CA MET A 246 -6.75 13.86 -6.63
C MET A 246 -8.23 13.79 -6.97
N LEU A 247 -8.66 12.78 -7.69
CA LEU A 247 -10.06 12.57 -8.09
C LEU A 247 -10.95 12.02 -6.96
N TYR A 248 -10.39 11.70 -5.78
CA TYR A 248 -11.14 11.11 -4.68
C TYR A 248 -12.04 12.13 -3.97
N ASN A 249 -13.31 11.78 -3.82
CA ASN A 249 -14.36 12.65 -3.25
C ASN A 249 -14.61 12.47 -1.74
N GLY A 250 -13.82 11.65 -1.06
CA GLY A 250 -13.97 11.42 0.39
C GLY A 250 -15.12 10.50 0.78
N THR A 251 -15.92 10.02 -0.17
CA THR A 251 -17.06 9.15 0.14
C THR A 251 -16.72 7.67 -0.02
N ARG A 252 -17.39 6.83 0.77
CA ARG A 252 -17.14 5.38 0.77
C ARG A 252 -17.64 4.69 -0.51
N GLY A 253 -18.72 5.19 -1.09
CA GLY A 253 -19.39 4.56 -2.22
C GLY A 253 -20.09 3.25 -1.84
N TYR A 254 -20.19 2.32 -2.81
CA TYR A 254 -20.86 1.04 -2.64
C TYR A 254 -20.15 0.16 -1.60
N ASN A 255 -20.91 -0.31 -0.59
CA ASN A 255 -20.33 -0.96 0.59
C ASN A 255 -21.18 -2.12 1.13
N LYS A 256 -21.82 -2.92 0.27
CA LYS A 256 -22.55 -4.12 0.70
C LYS A 256 -21.58 -5.19 1.23
N LYS A 257 -22.05 -6.03 2.15
CA LYS A 257 -21.24 -7.07 2.80
C LYS A 257 -20.58 -8.03 1.81
N TRP A 258 -21.33 -8.46 0.77
CA TRP A 258 -20.78 -9.36 -0.24
C TRP A 258 -19.54 -8.77 -0.96
N PHE A 259 -19.57 -7.47 -1.28
CA PHE A 259 -18.42 -6.80 -1.89
C PHE A 259 -17.24 -6.70 -0.92
N GLN A 260 -17.50 -6.45 0.38
CA GLN A 260 -16.44 -6.44 1.38
C GLN A 260 -15.75 -7.80 1.49
N TYR A 261 -16.52 -8.89 1.60
CA TYR A 261 -15.96 -10.24 1.67
C TYR A 261 -15.32 -10.68 0.34
N GLY A 262 -15.93 -10.35 -0.80
CA GLY A 262 -15.35 -10.56 -2.12
C GLY A 262 -14.02 -9.83 -2.30
N SER A 263 -13.91 -8.61 -1.78
CA SER A 263 -12.64 -7.87 -1.77
C SER A 263 -11.54 -8.58 -0.97
N TYR A 264 -11.86 -9.18 0.18
CA TYR A 264 -10.88 -9.94 0.96
C TYR A 264 -10.48 -11.25 0.27
N LEU A 265 -11.44 -11.95 -0.32
CA LEU A 265 -11.18 -13.19 -1.05
C LEU A 265 -10.36 -12.96 -2.33
N TYR A 266 -10.50 -11.80 -2.94
CA TYR A 266 -9.78 -11.44 -4.16
C TYR A 266 -8.24 -11.50 -3.98
N PHE A 267 -7.72 -11.09 -2.82
CA PHE A 267 -6.28 -11.06 -2.57
C PHE A 267 -5.59 -12.44 -2.71
N PRO A 268 -6.00 -13.51 -2.03
CA PRO A 268 -5.41 -14.82 -2.25
C PRO A 268 -5.82 -15.45 -3.58
N LEU A 269 -7.06 -15.23 -4.02
CA LEU A 269 -7.64 -15.92 -5.16
C LEU A 269 -6.98 -15.52 -6.49
N HIS A 270 -6.71 -14.23 -6.71
CA HIS A 270 -6.10 -13.78 -7.98
C HIS A 270 -4.68 -14.33 -8.16
N ILE A 271 -3.90 -14.46 -7.08
CA ILE A 271 -2.55 -15.05 -7.13
C ILE A 271 -2.65 -16.53 -7.55
N VAL A 272 -3.52 -17.29 -6.91
CA VAL A 272 -3.71 -18.71 -7.23
C VAL A 272 -4.22 -18.91 -8.66
N ILE A 273 -5.18 -18.09 -9.10
CA ILE A 273 -5.71 -18.16 -10.47
C ILE A 273 -4.61 -17.85 -11.49
N LEU A 274 -3.87 -16.77 -11.30
CA LEU A 274 -2.79 -16.40 -12.20
C LEU A 274 -1.71 -17.48 -12.23
N PHE A 275 -1.31 -18.00 -11.08
CA PHE A 275 -0.37 -19.11 -11.01
C PHE A 275 -0.83 -20.31 -11.86
N VAL A 276 -2.08 -20.75 -11.69
CA VAL A 276 -2.64 -21.89 -12.46
C VAL A 276 -2.65 -21.58 -13.96
N ILE A 277 -3.07 -20.37 -14.36
CA ILE A 277 -3.08 -19.96 -15.77
C ILE A 277 -1.67 -20.03 -16.36
N PHE A 278 -0.67 -19.43 -15.72
CA PHE A 278 0.69 -19.42 -16.20
C PHE A 278 1.32 -20.81 -16.21
N MET A 279 1.04 -21.63 -15.22
CA MET A 279 1.46 -23.04 -15.19
C MET A 279 0.90 -23.84 -16.36
N LEU A 280 -0.36 -23.58 -16.77
CA LEU A 280 -0.99 -24.29 -17.90
C LEU A 280 -0.48 -23.80 -19.25
N ILE A 281 -0.18 -22.51 -19.41
CA ILE A 281 0.30 -21.92 -20.65
C ILE A 281 1.76 -22.32 -20.93
N ASN A 282 2.58 -22.50 -19.89
CA ASN A 282 4.01 -22.79 -20.02
C ASN A 282 4.36 -24.28 -19.80
N ARG A 283 3.36 -25.17 -19.86
CA ARG A 283 3.55 -26.61 -19.97
C ARG A 283 3.89 -27.02 -21.40
#